data_02ebaec68955b44ca750624faf04342b
#
_entry.id   02ebaec68955b44ca750624faf04342b
#
_cell.length_a   1.000
_cell.length_b   1.000
_cell.length_c   1.000
_cell.angle_alpha   90.00
_cell.angle_beta   90.00
_cell.angle_gamma   90.00
#
_symmetry.space_group_name_H-M   'P 1'
#
loop_
_entity.id
_entity.type
_entity.pdbx_description
1 polymer ?
#
loop_
_entity_poly.entity_id
_entity_poly.type
_entity_poly.pdbx_seq_one_letter_code
_entity_poly.pdbx_strand_id
1 'polypeptide(L)'
;MSSSGTQIATMLPAQEVYALWASTYDQTPNPLLSLEERLLAPVLNAFAHCDIVDLGCGTGRWLRYFESLIPRSLTGIDSSAAMLAEAGRKCRKSTALIQSISAATPLQDRSCDCVLASFLLSYIPHIPRFADEIARILRPGGTLIISDLHPDTTIYGWRRTFRSAGNLFEIATFAYTFLDLIAAMHAAGFRLEQIDEPCFGEEEAAIFSENGMLERFRQVESLPVIYWARFSRRES
;
A
#
# COMPACT_ATOMS: atom_id res chain seq x y z
N MET A 1 17.88 9.68 36.44
CA MET A 1 17.49 8.27 36.15
C MET A 1 16.06 8.30 35.64
N SER A 2 15.89 8.46 34.35
CA SER A 2 14.55 8.46 33.73
C SER A 2 14.21 7.01 33.41
N SER A 3 13.23 6.46 34.12
CA SER A 3 12.66 5.14 33.80
C SER A 3 12.00 5.24 32.42
N SER A 4 12.64 4.70 31.40
CA SER A 4 12.00 4.44 30.11
C SER A 4 10.98 3.30 30.31
N GLY A 5 9.83 3.63 30.87
CA GLY A 5 8.71 2.72 30.89
C GLY A 5 8.37 2.35 29.45
N THR A 6 8.43 1.08 29.11
CA THR A 6 7.98 0.57 27.81
C THR A 6 6.49 0.92 27.69
N GLN A 7 6.18 1.94 26.90
CA GLN A 7 4.79 2.33 26.65
C GLN A 7 4.12 1.18 25.86
N ILE A 8 3.09 0.58 26.48
CA ILE A 8 2.31 -0.49 25.84
C ILE A 8 1.47 0.15 24.73
N ALA A 9 1.59 -0.37 23.50
CA ALA A 9 0.77 0.11 22.38
C ALA A 9 -0.68 -0.38 22.53
N THR A 10 -1.63 0.50 22.25
CA THR A 10 -3.04 0.12 22.13
C THR A 10 -3.29 -0.39 20.74
N MET A 11 -3.74 -1.64 20.60
CA MET A 11 -4.08 -2.23 19.30
C MET A 11 -5.46 -1.74 18.86
N LEU A 12 -5.55 -1.21 17.64
CA LEU A 12 -6.79 -0.74 17.03
C LEU A 12 -6.94 -1.29 15.60
N PRO A 13 -8.19 -1.42 15.10
CA PRO A 13 -8.46 -1.70 13.69
C PRO A 13 -7.86 -0.61 12.79
N ALA A 14 -7.41 -1.00 11.59
CA ALA A 14 -6.79 -0.08 10.64
C ALA A 14 -7.64 1.16 10.34
N GLN A 15 -8.96 0.98 10.18
CA GLN A 15 -9.89 2.08 9.89
C GLN A 15 -9.89 3.16 10.98
N GLU A 16 -9.87 2.77 12.26
CA GLU A 16 -9.83 3.71 13.38
C GLU A 16 -8.47 4.43 13.45
N VAL A 17 -7.38 3.67 13.27
CA VAL A 17 -6.03 4.23 13.27
C VAL A 17 -5.86 5.25 12.17
N TYR A 18 -6.22 4.92 10.94
CA TYR A 18 -6.08 5.82 9.80
C TYR A 18 -7.00 7.05 9.89
N ALA A 19 -8.15 6.94 10.56
CA ALA A 19 -8.97 8.11 10.86
C ALA A 19 -8.26 9.11 11.80
N LEU A 20 -7.52 8.61 12.78
CA LEU A 20 -6.75 9.44 13.71
C LEU A 20 -5.46 10.00 13.06
N TRP A 21 -4.85 9.26 12.15
CA TRP A 21 -3.54 9.58 11.58
C TRP A 21 -3.61 10.46 10.33
N ALA A 22 -4.74 10.48 9.62
CA ALA A 22 -4.88 11.09 8.29
C ALA A 22 -4.28 12.51 8.19
N SER A 23 -4.55 13.39 9.14
CA SER A 23 -4.10 14.80 9.11
C SER A 23 -2.59 14.99 9.23
N THR A 24 -1.86 14.01 9.74
CA THR A 24 -0.40 14.05 9.96
C THR A 24 0.36 12.98 9.19
N TYR A 25 -0.35 12.12 8.45
CA TYR A 25 0.22 10.94 7.78
C TYR A 25 1.41 11.28 6.88
N ASP A 26 1.30 12.34 6.09
CA ASP A 26 2.34 12.74 5.13
C ASP A 26 3.43 13.65 5.72
N GLN A 27 3.37 13.98 7.01
CA GLN A 27 4.28 14.96 7.61
C GLN A 27 5.64 14.37 8.00
N THR A 28 5.73 13.04 8.08
CA THR A 28 6.96 12.36 8.49
C THR A 28 7.55 11.58 7.31
N PRO A 29 8.80 11.87 6.92
CA PRO A 29 9.50 11.06 5.93
C PRO A 29 9.51 9.58 6.34
N ASN A 30 9.11 8.70 5.42
CA ASN A 30 9.01 7.28 5.66
C ASN A 30 9.91 6.52 4.67
N PRO A 31 10.97 5.85 5.14
CA PRO A 31 11.89 5.15 4.26
C PRO A 31 11.23 4.00 3.46
N LEU A 32 10.15 3.39 4.00
CA LEU A 32 9.41 2.36 3.27
C LEU A 32 8.67 2.94 2.05
N LEU A 33 8.07 4.13 2.21
CA LEU A 33 7.39 4.83 1.10
C LEU A 33 8.39 5.32 0.06
N SER A 34 9.58 5.78 0.48
CA SER A 34 10.68 6.18 -0.42
C SER A 34 11.16 4.99 -1.25
N LEU A 35 11.45 3.86 -0.61
CA LEU A 35 11.86 2.64 -1.28
C LEU A 35 10.81 2.16 -2.28
N GLU A 36 9.54 2.11 -1.87
CA GLU A 36 8.45 1.70 -2.74
C GLU A 36 8.32 2.63 -3.96
N GLU A 37 8.38 3.94 -3.76
CA GLU A 37 8.26 4.93 -4.84
C GLU A 37 9.38 4.80 -5.86
N ARG A 38 10.63 4.66 -5.41
CA ARG A 38 11.80 4.45 -6.26
C ARG A 38 11.65 3.22 -7.16
N LEU A 39 11.03 2.16 -6.64
CA LEU A 39 10.85 0.90 -7.37
C LEU A 39 9.62 0.90 -8.28
N LEU A 40 8.50 1.41 -7.79
CA LEU A 40 7.24 1.32 -8.52
C LEU A 40 7.05 2.44 -9.54
N ALA A 41 7.59 3.64 -9.31
CA ALA A 41 7.39 4.75 -10.24
C ALA A 41 7.81 4.41 -11.69
N PRO A 42 8.97 3.77 -11.96
CA PRO A 42 9.34 3.34 -13.31
C PRO A 42 8.35 2.32 -13.91
N VAL A 43 7.84 1.40 -13.10
CA VAL A 43 6.88 0.36 -13.54
C VAL A 43 5.53 0.99 -13.88
N LEU A 44 5.07 1.94 -13.08
CA LEU A 44 3.78 2.60 -13.23
C LEU A 44 3.71 3.51 -14.45
N ASN A 45 4.85 3.98 -14.98
CA ASN A 45 4.90 4.76 -16.23
C ASN A 45 4.27 4.03 -17.44
N ALA A 46 4.26 2.71 -17.43
CA ALA A 46 3.62 1.92 -18.48
C ALA A 46 2.10 2.10 -18.58
N PHE A 47 1.47 2.67 -17.55
CA PHE A 47 0.01 2.85 -17.47
C PHE A 47 -0.46 4.27 -17.83
N ALA A 48 0.37 5.06 -18.51
CA ALA A 48 -0.06 6.32 -19.12
C ALA A 48 -1.29 6.08 -20.01
N HIS A 49 -2.27 6.98 -19.95
CA HIS A 49 -3.51 6.93 -20.74
C HIS A 49 -4.41 5.70 -20.49
N CYS A 50 -4.19 4.94 -19.41
CA CYS A 50 -5.02 3.81 -18.98
C CYS A 50 -6.16 4.24 -18.03
N ASP A 51 -7.12 3.33 -17.83
CA ASP A 51 -8.10 3.42 -16.74
C ASP A 51 -7.48 2.79 -15.48
N ILE A 52 -7.24 3.59 -14.45
CA ILE A 52 -6.45 3.21 -13.28
C ILE A 52 -7.29 3.27 -12.01
N VAL A 53 -7.13 2.26 -11.16
CA VAL A 53 -7.68 2.23 -9.79
C VAL A 53 -6.54 2.12 -8.79
N ASP A 54 -6.49 3.05 -7.84
CA ASP A 54 -5.63 3.00 -6.66
C ASP A 54 -6.48 2.53 -5.47
N LEU A 55 -6.28 1.28 -5.06
CA LEU A 55 -7.08 0.60 -4.05
C LEU A 55 -6.37 0.66 -2.70
N GLY A 56 -7.00 1.27 -1.70
CA GLY A 56 -6.35 1.70 -0.48
C GLY A 56 -5.54 2.98 -0.69
N CYS A 57 -6.08 3.93 -1.45
CA CYS A 57 -5.36 5.11 -1.93
C CYS A 57 -4.87 6.05 -0.82
N GLY A 58 -5.37 5.90 0.41
CA GLY A 58 -5.00 6.72 1.56
C GLY A 58 -5.15 8.21 1.28
N THR A 59 -4.10 8.96 1.55
CA THR A 59 -4.03 10.42 1.33
C THR A 59 -3.74 10.81 -0.13
N GLY A 60 -3.72 9.84 -1.06
CA GLY A 60 -3.62 10.08 -2.50
C GLY A 60 -2.19 10.23 -3.05
N ARG A 61 -1.18 9.64 -2.40
CA ARG A 61 0.21 9.70 -2.87
C ARG A 61 0.34 9.18 -4.30
N TRP A 62 -0.12 7.97 -4.57
CA TRP A 62 -0.07 7.39 -5.90
C TRP A 62 -1.09 8.00 -6.87
N LEU A 63 -2.23 8.47 -6.40
CA LEU A 63 -3.17 9.21 -7.25
C LEU A 63 -2.49 10.44 -7.87
N ARG A 64 -1.74 11.23 -7.08
CA ARG A 64 -0.98 12.37 -7.60
C ARG A 64 0.09 11.97 -8.61
N TYR A 65 0.76 10.85 -8.38
CA TYR A 65 1.71 10.30 -9.35
C TYR A 65 0.99 9.95 -10.67
N PHE A 66 -0.08 9.19 -10.61
CA PHE A 66 -0.87 8.82 -11.80
C PHE A 66 -1.45 10.04 -12.54
N GLU A 67 -1.82 11.09 -11.85
CA GLU A 67 -2.29 12.33 -12.48
C GLU A 67 -1.24 12.94 -13.44
N SER A 68 0.06 12.73 -13.17
CA SER A 68 1.14 13.18 -14.05
C SER A 68 1.24 12.37 -15.34
N LEU A 69 0.74 11.13 -15.34
CA LEU A 69 0.72 10.23 -16.48
C LEU A 69 -0.48 10.44 -17.43
N ILE A 70 -1.35 11.41 -17.12
CA ILE A 70 -2.54 11.75 -17.92
C ILE A 70 -3.40 10.49 -18.16
N PRO A 71 -3.93 9.86 -17.12
CA PRO A 71 -4.75 8.65 -17.23
C PRO A 71 -6.05 8.95 -17.99
N ARG A 72 -6.65 7.93 -18.60
CA ARG A 72 -7.97 8.04 -19.24
C ARG A 72 -9.05 8.22 -18.16
N SER A 73 -8.97 7.44 -17.10
CA SER A 73 -9.70 7.67 -15.86
C SER A 73 -8.83 7.29 -14.66
N LEU A 74 -9.06 7.93 -13.52
CA LEU A 74 -8.36 7.67 -12.27
C LEU A 74 -9.35 7.62 -11.13
N THR A 75 -9.35 6.51 -10.41
CA THR A 75 -10.22 6.30 -9.25
C THR A 75 -9.39 5.88 -8.05
N GLY A 76 -9.53 6.61 -6.94
CA GLY A 76 -9.01 6.24 -5.64
C GLY A 76 -10.11 5.64 -4.77
N ILE A 77 -9.84 4.50 -4.15
CA ILE A 77 -10.76 3.85 -3.22
C ILE A 77 -10.06 3.68 -1.87
N ASP A 78 -10.73 4.08 -0.79
CA ASP A 78 -10.27 3.84 0.57
C ASP A 78 -11.46 3.63 1.52
N SER A 79 -11.28 2.89 2.57
CA SER A 79 -12.32 2.67 3.59
C SER A 79 -12.43 3.85 4.58
N SER A 80 -11.38 4.65 4.72
CA SER A 80 -11.30 5.78 5.63
C SER A 80 -11.76 7.08 4.96
N ALA A 81 -12.89 7.62 5.40
CA ALA A 81 -13.37 8.93 4.95
C ALA A 81 -12.36 10.06 5.25
N ALA A 82 -11.60 9.96 6.35
CA ALA A 82 -10.59 10.94 6.71
C ALA A 82 -9.41 10.92 5.74
N MET A 83 -8.94 9.74 5.30
CA MET A 83 -7.92 9.60 4.28
C MET A 83 -8.38 10.18 2.93
N LEU A 84 -9.60 9.87 2.51
CA LEU A 84 -10.18 10.42 1.28
C LEU A 84 -10.35 11.94 1.33
N ALA A 85 -10.65 12.50 2.50
CA ALA A 85 -10.70 13.95 2.67
C ALA A 85 -9.33 14.61 2.43
N GLU A 86 -8.25 13.99 2.89
CA GLU A 86 -6.88 14.46 2.61
C GLU A 86 -6.53 14.28 1.12
N ALA A 87 -6.87 13.14 0.52
CA ALA A 87 -6.70 12.93 -0.93
C ALA A 87 -7.44 14.00 -1.75
N GLY A 88 -8.69 14.31 -1.39
CA GLY A 88 -9.51 15.31 -2.08
C GLY A 88 -8.97 16.73 -2.01
N ARG A 89 -8.11 17.06 -1.02
CA ARG A 89 -7.43 18.36 -0.95
C ARG A 89 -6.22 18.43 -1.90
N LYS A 90 -5.65 17.30 -2.29
CA LYS A 90 -4.39 17.22 -3.02
C LYS A 90 -4.57 16.82 -4.48
N CYS A 91 -5.57 15.98 -4.76
CA CYS A 91 -5.82 15.46 -6.09
C CYS A 91 -6.69 16.40 -6.93
N ARG A 92 -6.63 16.24 -8.25
CA ARG A 92 -7.45 17.00 -9.20
C ARG A 92 -8.92 16.64 -9.02
N LYS A 93 -9.81 17.57 -9.34
CA LYS A 93 -11.27 17.34 -9.31
C LYS A 93 -11.75 16.25 -10.28
N SER A 94 -10.95 15.91 -11.29
CA SER A 94 -11.21 14.82 -12.24
C SER A 94 -10.94 13.43 -11.68
N THR A 95 -10.19 13.34 -10.58
CA THR A 95 -9.93 12.07 -9.89
C THR A 95 -11.15 11.68 -9.06
N ALA A 96 -11.72 10.51 -9.34
CA ALA A 96 -12.83 9.99 -8.56
C ALA A 96 -12.32 9.43 -7.22
N LEU A 97 -12.97 9.80 -6.12
CA LEU A 97 -12.67 9.28 -4.78
C LEU A 97 -13.91 8.57 -4.23
N ILE A 98 -13.76 7.32 -3.87
CA ILE A 98 -14.88 6.45 -3.45
C ILE A 98 -14.55 5.83 -2.10
N GLN A 99 -15.45 6.01 -1.14
CA GLN A 99 -15.34 5.32 0.14
C GLN A 99 -15.92 3.91 0.00
N SER A 100 -15.06 2.90 0.08
CA SER A 100 -15.46 1.48 0.02
C SER A 100 -14.39 0.57 0.60
N ILE A 101 -14.77 -0.66 0.91
CA ILE A 101 -13.83 -1.73 1.22
C ILE A 101 -13.26 -2.34 -0.06
N SER A 102 -12.01 -2.78 -0.01
CA SER A 102 -11.28 -3.29 -1.17
C SER A 102 -11.78 -4.64 -1.70
N ALA A 103 -12.55 -5.39 -0.93
CA ALA A 103 -13.10 -6.68 -1.33
C ALA A 103 -14.55 -6.60 -1.88
N ALA A 104 -15.10 -5.40 -2.06
CA ALA A 104 -16.44 -5.18 -2.63
C ALA A 104 -16.56 -3.71 -3.07
N THR A 105 -15.97 -3.37 -4.21
CA THR A 105 -15.99 -2.02 -4.74
C THR A 105 -17.27 -1.74 -5.56
N PRO A 106 -17.76 -0.49 -5.64
CA PRO A 106 -18.91 -0.14 -6.47
C PRO A 106 -18.55 0.02 -7.96
N LEU A 107 -17.37 -0.46 -8.38
CA LEU A 107 -16.93 -0.38 -9.76
C LEU A 107 -17.65 -1.42 -10.63
N GLN A 108 -17.80 -1.10 -11.92
CA GLN A 108 -18.33 -2.02 -12.91
C GLN A 108 -17.32 -3.12 -13.24
N ASP A 109 -17.81 -4.26 -13.71
CA ASP A 109 -16.97 -5.33 -14.20
C ASP A 109 -16.13 -4.85 -15.38
N ARG A 110 -14.87 -5.30 -15.45
CA ARG A 110 -13.95 -5.00 -16.57
C ARG A 110 -13.84 -3.50 -16.86
N SER A 111 -13.78 -2.66 -15.82
CA SER A 111 -13.81 -1.20 -15.96
C SER A 111 -12.43 -0.56 -15.96
N CYS A 112 -11.36 -1.27 -15.55
CA CYS A 112 -10.02 -0.70 -15.48
C CYS A 112 -8.95 -1.59 -16.15
N ASP A 113 -7.81 -0.98 -16.49
CA ASP A 113 -6.66 -1.62 -17.12
C ASP A 113 -5.58 -1.94 -16.08
N CYS A 114 -5.50 -1.12 -15.01
CA CYS A 114 -4.53 -1.28 -13.94
C CYS A 114 -5.18 -1.07 -12.58
N VAL A 115 -4.84 -1.93 -11.63
CA VAL A 115 -5.10 -1.76 -10.18
C VAL A 115 -3.77 -1.72 -9.46
N LEU A 116 -3.57 -0.68 -8.64
CA LEU A 116 -2.50 -0.61 -7.65
C LEU A 116 -3.10 -0.89 -6.26
N ALA A 117 -2.43 -1.71 -5.47
CA ALA A 117 -2.72 -1.97 -4.06
C ALA A 117 -1.43 -1.81 -3.25
N SER A 118 -1.16 -0.58 -2.81
CA SER A 118 0.06 -0.18 -2.10
C SER A 118 -0.14 -0.25 -0.60
N PHE A 119 0.69 -1.04 0.10
CA PHE A 119 0.61 -1.26 1.55
C PHE A 119 -0.79 -1.59 2.08
N LEU A 120 -1.56 -2.33 1.30
CA LEU A 120 -2.96 -2.64 1.59
C LEU A 120 -3.17 -4.09 2.05
N LEU A 121 -2.41 -5.05 1.51
CA LEU A 121 -2.72 -6.48 1.65
C LEU A 121 -2.78 -6.94 3.11
N SER A 122 -1.90 -6.43 3.95
CA SER A 122 -1.89 -6.74 5.39
C SER A 122 -3.14 -6.27 6.17
N TYR A 123 -4.02 -5.50 5.54
CA TYR A 123 -5.31 -5.11 6.13
C TYR A 123 -6.50 -5.90 5.57
N ILE A 124 -6.26 -6.82 4.64
CA ILE A 124 -7.30 -7.63 4.00
C ILE A 124 -7.50 -8.91 4.82
N PRO A 125 -8.69 -9.15 5.42
CA PRO A 125 -8.91 -10.35 6.22
C PRO A 125 -9.10 -11.63 5.39
N HIS A 126 -9.34 -11.51 4.06
CA HIS A 126 -9.67 -12.64 3.21
C HIS A 126 -9.17 -12.41 1.79
N ILE A 127 -7.92 -12.83 1.51
CA ILE A 127 -7.26 -12.63 0.21
C ILE A 127 -8.07 -13.20 -0.97
N PRO A 128 -8.70 -14.40 -0.92
CA PRO A 128 -9.49 -14.90 -2.04
C PRO A 128 -10.60 -13.94 -2.48
N ARG A 129 -11.36 -13.35 -1.54
CA ARG A 129 -12.41 -12.37 -1.90
C ARG A 129 -11.82 -11.09 -2.51
N PHE A 130 -10.68 -10.66 -2.01
CA PHE A 130 -9.94 -9.53 -2.60
C PHE A 130 -9.51 -9.88 -4.03
N ALA A 131 -8.94 -11.06 -4.27
CA ALA A 131 -8.50 -11.52 -5.59
C ALA A 131 -9.68 -11.61 -6.59
N ASP A 132 -10.83 -12.15 -6.15
CA ASP A 132 -12.05 -12.25 -6.96
C ASP A 132 -12.55 -10.86 -7.37
N GLU A 133 -12.55 -9.90 -6.43
CA GLU A 133 -12.98 -8.52 -6.71
C GLU A 133 -12.04 -7.83 -7.71
N ILE A 134 -10.72 -7.98 -7.55
CA ILE A 134 -9.76 -7.44 -8.52
C ILE A 134 -9.94 -8.08 -9.89
N ALA A 135 -10.15 -9.41 -9.94
CA ALA A 135 -10.44 -10.10 -11.19
C ALA A 135 -11.75 -9.60 -11.84
N ARG A 136 -12.75 -9.23 -11.05
CA ARG A 136 -14.01 -8.68 -11.57
C ARG A 136 -13.81 -7.33 -12.25
N ILE A 137 -13.12 -6.40 -11.59
CA ILE A 137 -12.99 -5.02 -12.07
C ILE A 137 -11.94 -4.82 -13.16
N LEU A 138 -10.87 -5.63 -13.19
CA LEU A 138 -9.85 -5.57 -14.26
C LEU A 138 -10.40 -6.11 -15.58
N ARG A 139 -10.00 -5.53 -16.69
CA ARG A 139 -10.19 -6.11 -18.02
C ARG A 139 -9.35 -7.38 -18.20
N PRO A 140 -9.72 -8.34 -19.07
CA PRO A 140 -8.79 -9.38 -19.52
C PRO A 140 -7.47 -8.77 -20.01
N GLY A 141 -6.34 -9.35 -19.61
CA GLY A 141 -5.01 -8.77 -19.88
C GLY A 141 -4.62 -7.59 -18.97
N GLY A 142 -5.54 -7.12 -18.12
CA GLY A 142 -5.25 -6.03 -17.17
C GLY A 142 -4.23 -6.43 -16.09
N THR A 143 -3.62 -5.45 -15.47
CA THR A 143 -2.51 -5.63 -14.54
C THR A 143 -2.89 -5.25 -13.11
N LEU A 144 -2.54 -6.11 -12.17
CA LEU A 144 -2.52 -5.79 -10.74
C LEU A 144 -1.09 -5.63 -10.27
N ILE A 145 -0.81 -4.54 -9.55
CA ILE A 145 0.44 -4.31 -8.83
C ILE A 145 0.12 -4.26 -7.34
N ILE A 146 0.83 -5.06 -6.57
CA ILE A 146 0.73 -5.11 -5.10
C ILE A 146 2.09 -4.77 -4.52
N SER A 147 2.12 -3.97 -3.47
CA SER A 147 3.27 -3.83 -2.57
C SER A 147 2.81 -3.93 -1.12
N ASP A 148 3.64 -4.49 -0.27
CA ASP A 148 3.41 -4.49 1.19
C ASP A 148 4.72 -4.74 1.95
N LEU A 149 4.69 -4.71 3.27
CA LEU A 149 5.80 -5.16 4.10
C LEU A 149 6.14 -6.60 3.78
N HIS A 150 7.45 -6.89 3.74
CA HIS A 150 7.90 -8.26 3.56
C HIS A 150 7.37 -9.16 4.69
N PRO A 151 6.88 -10.37 4.43
CA PRO A 151 6.35 -11.27 5.47
C PRO A 151 7.31 -11.49 6.64
N ASP A 152 8.61 -11.56 6.36
CA ASP A 152 9.65 -11.80 7.37
C ASP A 152 9.86 -10.63 8.32
N THR A 153 9.33 -9.43 8.03
CA THR A 153 9.43 -8.28 8.94
C THR A 153 8.79 -8.56 10.29
N THR A 154 7.79 -9.43 10.35
CA THR A 154 7.17 -9.91 11.61
C THR A 154 8.15 -10.74 12.44
N ILE A 155 9.04 -11.52 11.80
CA ILE A 155 10.09 -12.31 12.47
C ILE A 155 11.11 -11.38 13.11
N TYR A 156 11.41 -10.25 12.48
CA TYR A 156 12.31 -9.21 13.02
C TYR A 156 11.64 -8.31 14.06
N GLY A 157 10.40 -8.64 14.47
CA GLY A 157 9.66 -7.89 15.47
C GLY A 157 9.12 -6.55 15.01
N TRP A 158 9.03 -6.32 13.70
CA TRP A 158 8.46 -5.09 13.18
C TRP A 158 6.96 -5.03 13.43
N ARG A 159 6.50 -3.85 13.86
CA ARG A 159 5.10 -3.56 14.13
C ARG A 159 4.69 -2.28 13.43
N ARG A 160 3.48 -2.24 12.91
CA ARG A 160 2.92 -1.00 12.37
C ARG A 160 2.38 -0.16 13.52
N THR A 161 3.18 0.79 13.96
CA THR A 161 2.82 1.68 15.07
C THR A 161 2.85 3.13 14.65
N PHE A 162 2.01 3.95 15.26
CA PHE A 162 2.06 5.40 15.14
C PHE A 162 1.79 6.06 16.49
N ARG A 163 2.19 7.33 16.62
CA ARG A 163 1.94 8.13 17.82
C ARG A 163 0.93 9.22 17.50
N SER A 164 -0.06 9.37 18.38
CA SER A 164 -1.03 10.46 18.32
C SER A 164 -1.37 10.92 19.74
N ALA A 165 -1.36 12.25 19.97
CA ALA A 165 -1.65 12.85 21.27
C ALA A 165 -0.88 12.19 22.45
N GLY A 166 0.38 11.82 22.24
CA GLY A 166 1.24 11.19 23.25
C GLY A 166 1.01 9.69 23.45
N ASN A 167 0.01 9.08 22.83
CA ASN A 167 -0.28 7.65 22.89
C ASN A 167 0.40 6.89 21.74
N LEU A 168 0.82 5.65 22.02
CA LEU A 168 1.33 4.71 21.04
C LEU A 168 0.20 3.77 20.64
N PHE A 169 -0.07 3.68 19.33
CA PHE A 169 -1.04 2.76 18.75
C PHE A 169 -0.34 1.74 17.86
N GLU A 170 -0.84 0.51 17.88
CA GLU A 170 -0.46 -0.56 16.96
C GLU A 170 -1.65 -0.88 16.07
N ILE A 171 -1.39 -1.04 14.77
CA ILE A 171 -2.43 -1.35 13.79
C ILE A 171 -2.58 -2.87 13.71
N ALA A 172 -3.80 -3.36 13.87
CA ALA A 172 -4.10 -4.77 13.66
C ALA A 172 -3.88 -5.14 12.17
N THR A 173 -3.09 -6.18 11.93
CA THR A 173 -2.74 -6.66 10.59
C THR A 173 -2.91 -8.16 10.49
N PHE A 174 -3.11 -8.65 9.27
CA PHE A 174 -3.12 -10.06 8.92
C PHE A 174 -1.76 -10.44 8.32
N ALA A 175 -1.23 -11.60 8.70
CA ALA A 175 0.02 -12.13 8.16
C ALA A 175 -0.30 -13.14 7.05
N TYR A 176 0.33 -12.96 5.89
CA TYR A 176 0.21 -13.84 4.73
C TYR A 176 1.59 -14.18 4.20
N THR A 177 1.73 -15.41 3.73
CA THR A 177 2.92 -15.83 2.98
C THR A 177 2.77 -15.49 1.49
N PHE A 178 3.87 -15.50 0.76
CA PHE A 178 3.82 -15.39 -0.71
C PHE A 178 3.01 -16.53 -1.34
N LEU A 179 3.05 -17.72 -0.73
CA LEU A 179 2.27 -18.85 -1.21
C LEU A 179 0.76 -18.59 -1.10
N ASP A 180 0.30 -18.02 0.03
CA ASP A 180 -1.11 -17.66 0.21
C ASP A 180 -1.57 -16.65 -0.84
N LEU A 181 -0.74 -15.61 -1.08
CA LEU A 181 -1.02 -14.59 -2.09
C LEU A 181 -1.08 -15.20 -3.50
N ILE A 182 -0.02 -15.91 -3.90
CA ILE A 182 0.08 -16.48 -5.25
C ILE A 182 -1.04 -17.50 -5.50
N ALA A 183 -1.36 -18.35 -4.52
CA ALA A 183 -2.44 -19.32 -4.65
C ALA A 183 -3.80 -18.65 -4.83
N ALA A 184 -4.12 -17.62 -4.05
CA ALA A 184 -5.37 -16.88 -4.17
C ALA A 184 -5.47 -16.16 -5.51
N MET A 185 -4.42 -15.47 -5.95
CA MET A 185 -4.38 -14.79 -7.24
C MET A 185 -4.51 -15.78 -8.40
N HIS A 186 -3.82 -16.93 -8.35
CA HIS A 186 -3.92 -17.96 -9.37
C HIS A 186 -5.35 -18.52 -9.47
N ALA A 187 -6.00 -18.79 -8.34
CA ALA A 187 -7.37 -19.27 -8.28
C ALA A 187 -8.36 -18.26 -8.89
N ALA A 188 -8.13 -16.96 -8.71
CA ALA A 188 -8.93 -15.88 -9.30
C ALA A 188 -8.58 -15.58 -10.78
N GLY A 189 -7.71 -16.38 -11.41
CA GLY A 189 -7.39 -16.25 -12.85
C GLY A 189 -6.23 -15.32 -13.17
N PHE A 190 -5.37 -15.03 -12.21
CA PHE A 190 -4.14 -14.25 -12.44
C PHE A 190 -2.93 -15.15 -12.74
N ARG A 191 -1.94 -14.57 -13.38
CA ARG A 191 -0.58 -15.10 -13.54
C ARG A 191 0.40 -14.14 -12.88
N LEU A 192 1.29 -14.66 -12.04
CA LEU A 192 2.41 -13.90 -11.50
C LEU A 192 3.42 -13.63 -12.62
N GLU A 193 3.75 -12.37 -12.85
CA GLU A 193 4.73 -11.93 -13.83
C GLU A 193 6.08 -11.60 -13.19
N GLN A 194 6.03 -11.01 -12.01
CA GLN A 194 7.20 -10.56 -11.28
C GLN A 194 6.92 -10.47 -9.78
N ILE A 195 7.92 -10.79 -8.99
CA ILE A 195 7.99 -10.49 -7.56
C ILE A 195 9.42 -10.10 -7.22
N ASP A 196 9.58 -9.01 -6.48
CA ASP A 196 10.87 -8.53 -5.99
C ASP A 196 10.80 -8.25 -4.49
N GLU A 197 11.90 -8.48 -3.81
CA GLU A 197 12.06 -8.38 -2.35
C GLU A 197 13.22 -7.42 -2.02
N PRO A 198 13.04 -6.10 -2.23
CA PRO A 198 14.14 -5.14 -2.12
C PRO A 198 14.53 -4.86 -0.67
N CYS A 199 15.81 -4.52 -0.50
CA CYS A 199 16.36 -3.93 0.71
C CYS A 199 16.46 -2.40 0.58
N PHE A 200 16.66 -1.70 1.72
CA PHE A 200 16.97 -0.28 1.72
C PHE A 200 18.29 0.01 0.99
N GLY A 201 18.35 1.19 0.35
CA GLY A 201 19.54 1.70 -0.32
C GLY A 201 20.04 3.02 0.30
N GLU A 202 20.90 3.70 -0.46
CA GLU A 202 21.52 4.97 -0.02
C GLU A 202 20.49 6.09 0.19
N GLU A 203 19.44 6.13 -0.62
CA GLU A 203 18.36 7.13 -0.50
C GLU A 203 17.62 6.98 0.83
N GLU A 204 17.30 5.76 1.22
CA GLU A 204 16.65 5.49 2.49
C GLU A 204 17.61 5.68 3.67
N ALA A 205 18.90 5.38 3.51
CA ALA A 205 19.93 5.65 4.52
C ALA A 205 19.97 7.14 4.92
N ALA A 206 19.79 8.04 3.94
CA ALA A 206 19.72 9.48 4.21
C ALA A 206 18.53 9.82 5.13
N ILE A 207 17.35 9.25 4.87
CA ILE A 207 16.15 9.45 5.70
C ILE A 207 16.40 8.96 7.14
N PHE A 208 17.01 7.78 7.30
CA PHE A 208 17.37 7.27 8.63
C PHE A 208 18.37 8.19 9.35
N SER A 209 19.37 8.69 8.62
CA SER A 209 20.42 9.59 9.17
C SER A 209 19.82 10.91 9.64
N GLU A 210 18.98 11.55 8.85
CA GLU A 210 18.30 12.81 9.18
C GLU A 210 17.40 12.69 10.41
N ASN A 211 16.89 11.51 10.68
CA ASN A 211 16.06 11.21 11.85
C ASN A 211 16.86 10.62 13.03
N GLY A 212 18.20 10.62 12.97
CA GLY A 212 19.06 10.10 14.04
C GLY A 212 18.98 8.58 14.23
N MET A 213 18.55 7.83 13.21
CA MET A 213 18.30 6.39 13.26
C MET A 213 19.27 5.57 12.39
N LEU A 214 20.47 6.08 12.09
CA LEU A 214 21.42 5.42 11.21
C LEU A 214 21.85 4.02 11.72
N GLU A 215 21.93 3.84 13.04
CA GLU A 215 22.22 2.51 13.61
C GLU A 215 21.10 1.50 13.32
N ARG A 216 19.86 1.94 13.32
CA ARG A 216 18.73 1.10 12.93
C ARG A 216 18.78 0.73 11.44
N PHE A 217 19.22 1.66 10.57
CA PHE A 217 19.44 1.36 9.16
C PHE A 217 20.44 0.21 9.00
N ARG A 218 21.61 0.28 9.66
CA ARG A 218 22.64 -0.77 9.59
C ARG A 218 22.16 -2.16 10.03
N GLN A 219 21.17 -2.22 10.92
CA GLN A 219 20.59 -3.49 11.37
C GLN A 219 19.66 -4.12 10.33
N VAL A 220 19.15 -3.34 9.38
CA VAL A 220 18.10 -3.78 8.45
C VAL A 220 18.46 -3.58 6.98
N GLU A 221 19.58 -2.93 6.64
CA GLU A 221 19.96 -2.59 5.26
C GLU A 221 20.09 -3.80 4.33
N SER A 222 20.43 -4.96 4.87
CA SER A 222 20.58 -6.22 4.10
C SER A 222 19.33 -7.12 4.16
N LEU A 223 18.28 -6.69 4.84
CA LEU A 223 17.05 -7.47 4.99
C LEU A 223 15.98 -6.97 4.00
N PRO A 224 15.22 -7.85 3.35
CA PRO A 224 14.09 -7.44 2.56
C PRO A 224 13.02 -6.84 3.49
N VAL A 225 12.60 -5.60 3.21
CA VAL A 225 11.70 -4.85 4.09
C VAL A 225 10.31 -4.66 3.51
N ILE A 226 10.22 -4.64 2.20
CA ILE A 226 8.97 -4.68 1.44
C ILE A 226 9.08 -5.77 0.36
N TYR A 227 7.96 -6.09 -0.23
CA TYR A 227 7.93 -6.76 -1.53
C TYR A 227 7.01 -5.98 -2.46
N TRP A 228 7.17 -6.19 -3.75
CA TRP A 228 6.16 -5.85 -4.72
C TRP A 228 5.99 -6.96 -5.74
N ALA A 229 4.76 -7.13 -6.23
CA ALA A 229 4.43 -8.17 -7.19
C ALA A 229 3.55 -7.61 -8.30
N ARG A 230 3.77 -8.09 -9.52
CA ARG A 230 2.94 -7.80 -10.70
C ARG A 230 2.26 -9.07 -11.16
N PHE A 231 0.96 -8.98 -11.30
CA PHE A 231 0.10 -10.03 -11.82
C PHE A 231 -0.62 -9.55 -13.08
N SER A 232 -0.77 -10.43 -14.06
CA SER A 232 -1.63 -10.21 -15.22
C SER A 232 -2.92 -11.03 -15.09
N ARG A 233 -4.07 -10.41 -15.37
CA ARG A 233 -5.32 -11.13 -15.51
C ARG A 233 -5.31 -11.95 -16.80
N ARG A 234 -5.60 -13.23 -16.72
CA ARG A 234 -5.66 -14.10 -17.91
C ARG A 234 -6.70 -13.61 -18.92
N GLU A 235 -6.38 -13.72 -20.20
CA GLU A 235 -7.35 -13.61 -21.27
C GLU A 235 -8.21 -14.88 -21.23
N SER A 236 -9.47 -14.74 -20.93
CA SER A 236 -10.43 -15.85 -20.87
C SER A 236 -11.02 -16.15 -22.23
#